data_6aa8f7aec75b6cfcbdf2cb3f0fd88215
#
_entry.id   6aa8f7aec75b6cfcbdf2cb3f0fd88215
#
_cell.length_a   1.000
_cell.length_b   1.000
_cell.length_c   1.000
_cell.angle_alpha   90.00
_cell.angle_beta   90.00
_cell.angle_gamma   90.00
#
_symmetry.space_group_name_H-M   'P 1'
#
loop_
_entity.id
_entity.type
_entity.pdbx_description
1 polymer ?
#
loop_
_entity_poly.entity_id
_entity_poly.type
_entity_poly.pdbx_seq_one_letter_code
_entity_poly.pdbx_strand_id
1 'polypeptide(L)'
;MNIQFVNPHNDSNMYAAPKFFRYASRISDSLNFRAKGALFPPLNLATLAALTPPEHKVAIDDGCLGPVAATRSADLVAITAMTAQAPAAYALADHYRARGIPVVLGGIHPSMCPDEAGQHADTVVLGEADRLWPDVVQDFANGNNEVSLSRP
;
A
#
# COMPACT_ATOMS: atom_id res chain seq x y z
N MET A 1 15.63 -8.14 -5.25
CA MET A 1 14.86 -6.90 -5.51
C MET A 1 14.71 -6.07 -4.26
N ASN A 2 14.50 -4.75 -4.42
CA ASN A 2 14.04 -3.86 -3.36
C ASN A 2 12.53 -3.71 -3.50
N ILE A 3 11.76 -4.19 -2.53
CA ILE A 3 10.31 -4.17 -2.55
C ILE A 3 9.83 -3.10 -1.57
N GLN A 4 9.03 -2.16 -2.05
CA GLN A 4 8.43 -1.11 -1.24
C GLN A 4 6.95 -1.41 -1.03
N PHE A 5 6.55 -1.61 0.22
CA PHE A 5 5.15 -1.70 0.62
C PHE A 5 4.63 -0.31 0.99
N VAL A 6 3.46 0.04 0.50
CA VAL A 6 2.88 1.36 0.72
C VAL A 6 1.46 1.26 1.25
N ASN A 7 1.21 1.91 2.39
CA ASN A 7 -0.12 2.26 2.86
C ASN A 7 -0.34 3.74 2.54
N PRO A 8 -1.18 4.10 1.55
CA PRO A 8 -1.34 5.49 1.13
C PRO A 8 -2.05 6.32 2.19
N HIS A 9 -1.82 7.63 2.16
CA HIS A 9 -2.53 8.56 3.03
C HIS A 9 -4.03 8.56 2.71
N ASN A 10 -4.85 8.74 3.73
CA ASN A 10 -6.29 8.89 3.57
C ASN A 10 -6.67 10.37 3.70
N ASP A 11 -6.90 11.03 2.57
CA ASP A 11 -7.36 12.42 2.54
C ASP A 11 -8.84 12.58 2.92
N SER A 12 -9.59 11.47 2.97
CA SER A 12 -10.96 11.54 3.42
C SER A 12 -11.01 11.90 4.89
N ASN A 13 -11.69 13.00 5.22
CA ASN A 13 -12.02 13.44 6.57
C ASN A 13 -12.87 12.44 7.38
N MET A 14 -12.96 11.16 6.96
CA MET A 14 -13.73 10.14 7.65
C MET A 14 -13.20 9.88 9.06
N TYR A 15 -11.92 10.17 9.28
CA TYR A 15 -11.30 10.26 10.61
C TYR A 15 -10.96 11.71 10.99
N ALA A 16 -11.62 12.70 10.36
CA ALA A 16 -11.62 14.05 10.91
C ALA A 16 -12.18 13.90 12.33
N ALA A 17 -11.25 13.77 13.24
CA ALA A 17 -11.50 13.61 14.65
C ALA A 17 -12.54 14.64 15.08
N PRO A 18 -13.53 14.28 15.89
CA PRO A 18 -14.46 15.22 16.47
C PRO A 18 -13.72 16.48 16.89
N LYS A 19 -14.37 17.63 16.84
CA LYS A 19 -13.76 18.94 17.17
C LYS A 19 -12.87 18.91 18.42
N PHE A 20 -13.17 17.99 19.33
CA PHE A 20 -12.38 17.67 20.53
C PHE A 20 -10.95 17.20 20.21
N PHE A 21 -10.73 16.33 19.21
CA PHE A 21 -9.38 15.87 18.84
C PHE A 21 -8.57 16.97 18.11
N ARG A 22 -9.24 17.88 17.38
CA ARG A 22 -8.58 19.09 16.84
C ARG A 22 -8.10 20.02 17.93
N TYR A 23 -8.79 20.05 19.07
CA TYR A 23 -8.36 20.85 20.24
C TYR A 23 -7.23 20.15 21.01
N ALA A 24 -7.33 18.84 21.21
CA ALA A 24 -6.30 18.04 21.85
C ALA A 24 -4.99 17.96 21.04
N SER A 25 -5.06 17.99 19.69
CA SER A 25 -3.89 18.01 18.82
C SER A 25 -3.04 19.30 18.93
N ARG A 26 -3.62 20.38 19.44
CA ARG A 26 -2.88 21.61 19.78
C ARG A 26 -2.06 21.48 21.07
N ILE A 27 -2.29 20.44 21.87
CA ILE A 27 -1.64 20.28 23.16
C ILE A 27 -0.40 19.37 23.07
N SER A 28 -0.32 18.51 22.06
CA SER A 28 0.87 17.67 21.86
C SER A 28 0.94 17.07 20.45
N ASP A 29 1.97 17.43 19.68
CA ASP A 29 2.30 16.77 18.38
C ASP A 29 2.54 15.26 18.58
N SER A 30 3.00 14.85 19.76
CA SER A 30 3.19 13.45 20.14
C SER A 30 1.87 12.67 20.26
N LEU A 31 0.77 13.32 20.71
CA LEU A 31 -0.57 12.73 20.77
C LEU A 31 -1.16 12.58 19.38
N ASN A 32 -0.88 13.52 18.46
CA ASN A 32 -1.32 13.50 17.08
C ASN A 32 -0.65 12.36 16.30
N PHE A 33 0.64 12.12 16.53
CA PHE A 33 1.40 11.00 15.96
C PHE A 33 0.84 9.65 16.44
N ARG A 34 0.60 9.51 17.77
CA ARG A 34 0.06 8.28 18.34
C ARG A 34 -1.39 8.00 17.93
N ALA A 35 -2.23 9.03 17.80
CA ALA A 35 -3.63 8.86 17.39
C ALA A 35 -3.76 8.47 15.91
N LYS A 36 -2.91 8.99 15.03
CA LYS A 36 -2.95 8.69 13.60
C LYS A 36 -2.38 7.31 13.27
N GLY A 37 -1.27 6.92 13.90
CA GLY A 37 -0.60 5.65 13.61
C GLY A 37 -1.08 4.46 14.45
N ALA A 38 -1.70 4.71 15.62
CA ALA A 38 -2.10 3.63 16.52
C ALA A 38 -3.47 3.01 16.19
N LEU A 39 -4.32 3.69 15.41
CA LEU A 39 -5.68 3.18 15.15
C LEU A 39 -5.70 1.99 14.17
N PHE A 40 -4.88 2.02 13.13
CA PHE A 40 -4.85 0.94 12.13
C PHE A 40 -3.44 0.77 11.54
N PRO A 41 -2.52 0.10 12.25
CA PRO A 41 -1.24 -0.25 11.63
C PRO A 41 -1.48 -1.17 10.43
N PRO A 42 -0.72 -1.03 9.33
CA PRO A 42 -0.90 -1.86 8.13
C PRO A 42 -0.35 -3.28 8.36
N LEU A 43 -1.03 -4.07 9.22
CA LEU A 43 -0.62 -5.42 9.58
C LEU A 43 -0.55 -6.35 8.37
N ASN A 44 -1.43 -6.15 7.38
CA ASN A 44 -1.38 -6.86 6.11
C ASN A 44 -0.02 -6.67 5.41
N LEU A 45 0.50 -5.45 5.36
CA LEU A 45 1.82 -5.19 4.76
C LEU A 45 2.96 -5.80 5.57
N ALA A 46 2.86 -5.78 6.90
CA ALA A 46 3.84 -6.43 7.77
C ALA A 46 3.84 -7.96 7.56
N THR A 47 2.67 -8.56 7.37
CA THR A 47 2.53 -9.99 7.05
C THR A 47 3.18 -10.30 5.71
N LEU A 48 2.90 -9.54 4.65
CA LEU A 48 3.51 -9.76 3.33
C LEU A 48 5.02 -9.54 3.37
N ALA A 49 5.50 -8.56 4.13
CA ALA A 49 6.93 -8.33 4.33
C ALA A 49 7.60 -9.56 4.99
N ALA A 50 6.94 -10.18 5.97
CA ALA A 50 7.44 -11.39 6.63
C ALA A 50 7.40 -12.63 5.71
N LEU A 51 6.47 -12.68 4.76
CA LEU A 51 6.36 -13.75 3.75
C LEU A 51 7.28 -13.54 2.55
N THR A 52 7.88 -12.36 2.42
CA THR A 52 8.82 -12.07 1.34
C THR A 52 10.12 -12.86 1.53
N PRO A 53 10.61 -13.57 0.50
CA PRO A 53 11.86 -14.33 0.58
C PRO A 53 13.05 -13.47 1.04
N PRO A 54 13.94 -13.99 1.90
CA PRO A 54 14.95 -13.21 2.62
C PRO A 54 16.04 -12.59 1.71
N GLU A 55 16.17 -13.04 0.48
CA GLU A 55 17.06 -12.47 -0.53
C GLU A 55 16.57 -11.10 -1.05
N HIS A 56 15.32 -10.70 -0.77
CA HIS A 56 14.77 -9.43 -1.15
C HIS A 56 14.81 -8.43 0.02
N LYS A 57 15.06 -7.18 -0.29
CA LYS A 57 15.00 -6.09 0.71
C LYS A 57 13.60 -5.50 0.71
N VAL A 58 13.02 -5.36 1.90
CA VAL A 58 11.68 -4.80 2.08
C VAL A 58 11.73 -3.49 2.86
N ALA A 59 10.84 -2.56 2.48
CA ALA A 59 10.57 -1.35 3.22
C ALA A 59 9.06 -1.12 3.27
N ILE A 60 8.54 -0.62 4.39
CA ILE A 60 7.13 -0.27 4.56
C ILE A 60 7.04 1.23 4.77
N ASP A 61 6.29 1.91 3.91
CA ASP A 61 5.95 3.32 4.04
C ASP A 61 4.47 3.45 4.40
N ASP A 62 4.21 3.99 5.58
CA ASP A 62 2.86 4.25 6.05
C ASP A 62 2.52 5.76 5.93
N GLY A 63 1.71 6.08 4.93
CA GLY A 63 1.23 7.43 4.67
C GLY A 63 0.41 8.06 5.81
N CYS A 64 -0.10 7.23 6.74
CA CYS A 64 -0.75 7.74 7.95
C CYS A 64 0.25 8.31 8.96
N LEU A 65 1.51 7.89 8.91
CA LEU A 65 2.58 8.37 9.79
C LEU A 65 3.35 9.56 9.21
N GLY A 66 3.39 9.68 7.90
CA GLY A 66 4.11 10.74 7.20
C GLY A 66 4.02 10.63 5.68
N PRO A 67 4.66 11.54 4.94
CA PRO A 67 4.64 11.48 3.49
C PRO A 67 5.33 10.19 3.00
N VAL A 68 4.68 9.52 2.06
CA VAL A 68 5.26 8.35 1.38
C VAL A 68 6.49 8.80 0.59
N ALA A 69 7.60 8.07 0.75
CA ALA A 69 8.85 8.35 0.05
C ALA A 69 8.79 7.86 -1.41
N ALA A 70 7.96 8.52 -2.22
CA ALA A 70 7.74 8.18 -3.64
C ALA A 70 9.01 8.28 -4.50
N THR A 71 10.09 8.84 -3.97
CA THR A 71 11.40 8.95 -4.64
C THR A 71 12.36 7.80 -4.33
N ARG A 72 12.00 6.90 -3.42
CA ARG A 72 12.82 5.74 -3.08
C ARG A 72 12.99 4.85 -4.31
N SER A 73 14.19 4.34 -4.54
CA SER A 73 14.42 3.35 -5.58
C SER A 73 13.82 2.02 -5.13
N ALA A 74 12.87 1.51 -5.88
CA ALA A 74 12.27 0.21 -5.70
C ALA A 74 12.26 -0.53 -7.03
N ASP A 75 12.36 -1.86 -6.97
CA ASP A 75 12.23 -2.73 -8.14
C ASP A 75 10.77 -3.21 -8.28
N LEU A 76 10.01 -3.17 -7.19
CA LEU A 76 8.59 -3.51 -7.12
C LEU A 76 7.93 -2.67 -6.02
N VAL A 77 6.72 -2.17 -6.28
CA VAL A 77 5.90 -1.44 -5.29
C VAL A 77 4.59 -2.17 -5.08
N ALA A 78 4.28 -2.50 -3.83
CA ALA A 78 3.00 -3.11 -3.44
C ALA A 78 2.19 -2.12 -2.59
N ILE A 79 1.03 -1.74 -3.07
CA ILE A 79 0.15 -0.74 -2.45
C ILE A 79 -1.12 -1.42 -1.95
N THR A 80 -1.45 -1.24 -0.69
CA THR A 80 -2.75 -1.65 -0.14
C THR A 80 -3.71 -0.48 -0.14
N ALA A 81 -5.01 -0.74 -0.42
CA ALA A 81 -6.00 0.33 -0.39
C ALA A 81 -7.35 -0.11 0.17
N MET A 82 -7.88 0.69 1.09
CA MET A 82 -9.31 0.75 1.38
C MET A 82 -9.98 1.76 0.44
N THR A 83 -11.32 1.72 0.33
CA THR A 83 -12.07 2.59 -0.59
C THR A 83 -11.75 4.08 -0.42
N ALA A 84 -11.59 4.52 0.81
CA ALA A 84 -11.25 5.92 1.09
C ALA A 84 -9.81 6.32 0.69
N GLN A 85 -8.94 5.33 0.46
CA GLN A 85 -7.54 5.53 0.06
C GLN A 85 -7.34 5.35 -1.46
N ALA A 86 -8.36 4.86 -2.18
CA ALA A 86 -8.23 4.51 -3.59
C ALA A 86 -7.67 5.65 -4.47
N PRO A 87 -8.16 6.90 -4.37
CA PRO A 87 -7.61 7.99 -5.19
C PRO A 87 -6.11 8.23 -4.93
N ALA A 88 -5.67 8.17 -3.67
CA ALA A 88 -4.26 8.34 -3.32
C ALA A 88 -3.42 7.13 -3.76
N ALA A 89 -3.97 5.91 -3.64
CA ALA A 89 -3.33 4.68 -4.11
C ALA A 89 -3.09 4.72 -5.62
N TYR A 90 -4.10 5.12 -6.40
CA TYR A 90 -4.00 5.21 -7.86
C TYR A 90 -3.02 6.28 -8.31
N ALA A 91 -3.05 7.45 -7.68
CA ALA A 91 -2.08 8.51 -7.99
C ALA A 91 -0.62 8.06 -7.72
N LEU A 92 -0.39 7.32 -6.63
CA LEU A 92 0.92 6.73 -6.34
C LEU A 92 1.29 5.64 -7.33
N ALA A 93 0.36 4.76 -7.67
CA ALA A 93 0.57 3.69 -8.63
C ALA A 93 0.97 4.24 -10.00
N ASP A 94 0.22 5.22 -10.52
CA ASP A 94 0.53 5.89 -11.77
C ASP A 94 1.89 6.58 -11.74
N HIS A 95 2.24 7.22 -10.61
CA HIS A 95 3.54 7.85 -10.44
C HIS A 95 4.70 6.84 -10.55
N TYR A 96 4.59 5.67 -9.91
CA TYR A 96 5.63 4.64 -9.98
C TYR A 96 5.70 4.00 -11.38
N ARG A 97 4.56 3.68 -11.99
CA ARG A 97 4.48 3.12 -13.34
C ARG A 97 5.06 4.08 -14.39
N ALA A 98 4.81 5.38 -14.27
CA ALA A 98 5.42 6.40 -15.14
C ALA A 98 6.96 6.43 -15.07
N ARG A 99 7.54 5.87 -14.00
CA ARG A 99 8.98 5.72 -13.81
C ARG A 99 9.50 4.32 -14.20
N GLY A 100 8.63 3.48 -14.77
CA GLY A 100 8.96 2.11 -15.15
C GLY A 100 9.10 1.15 -13.97
N ILE A 101 8.54 1.50 -12.80
CA ILE A 101 8.55 0.64 -11.62
C ILE A 101 7.21 -0.09 -11.58
N PRO A 102 7.20 -1.43 -11.61
CA PRO A 102 5.98 -2.21 -11.58
C PRO A 102 5.25 -2.06 -10.26
N VAL A 103 3.90 -2.08 -10.34
CA VAL A 103 3.01 -1.87 -9.21
C VAL A 103 2.04 -3.02 -9.04
N VAL A 104 1.94 -3.50 -7.82
CA VAL A 104 0.89 -4.43 -7.35
C VAL A 104 -0.10 -3.67 -6.49
N LEU A 105 -1.38 -3.74 -6.82
CA LEU A 105 -2.47 -3.23 -5.98
C LEU A 105 -3.20 -4.40 -5.29
N GLY A 106 -3.49 -4.22 -4.01
CA GLY A 106 -4.25 -5.19 -3.22
C GLY A 106 -5.05 -4.51 -2.10
N GLY A 107 -5.75 -5.31 -1.32
CA GLY A 107 -6.61 -4.85 -0.24
C GLY A 107 -8.09 -4.80 -0.61
N ILE A 108 -8.90 -4.21 0.27
CA ILE A 108 -10.37 -4.27 0.16
C ILE A 108 -10.86 -3.60 -1.13
N HIS A 109 -10.40 -2.40 -1.43
CA HIS A 109 -10.93 -1.68 -2.60
C HIS A 109 -10.53 -2.32 -3.94
N PRO A 110 -9.26 -2.67 -4.21
CA PRO A 110 -8.91 -3.40 -5.42
C PRO A 110 -9.63 -4.74 -5.58
N SER A 111 -9.93 -5.43 -4.47
CA SER A 111 -10.71 -6.67 -4.51
C SER A 111 -12.17 -6.47 -4.89
N MET A 112 -12.75 -5.32 -4.54
CA MET A 112 -14.15 -4.98 -4.85
C MET A 112 -14.31 -4.31 -6.21
N CYS A 113 -13.27 -3.63 -6.71
CA CYS A 113 -13.26 -2.87 -7.97
C CYS A 113 -12.03 -3.23 -8.82
N PRO A 114 -11.88 -4.52 -9.22
CA PRO A 114 -10.67 -5.00 -9.89
C PRO A 114 -10.44 -4.37 -11.25
N ASP A 115 -11.49 -4.12 -12.03
CA ASP A 115 -11.38 -3.51 -13.36
C ASP A 115 -10.89 -2.05 -13.29
N GLU A 116 -11.28 -1.32 -12.23
CA GLU A 116 -10.79 0.02 -11.96
C GLU A 116 -9.33 -0.04 -11.52
N ALA A 117 -9.00 -0.88 -10.54
CA ALA A 117 -7.65 -1.04 -10.03
C ALA A 117 -6.65 -1.48 -11.12
N GLY A 118 -7.09 -2.34 -12.05
CA GLY A 118 -6.29 -2.83 -13.17
C GLY A 118 -5.86 -1.75 -14.17
N GLN A 119 -6.52 -0.59 -14.18
CA GLN A 119 -6.09 0.54 -15.01
C GLN A 119 -4.83 1.22 -14.44
N HIS A 120 -4.58 1.07 -13.14
CA HIS A 120 -3.51 1.74 -12.40
C HIS A 120 -2.38 0.80 -11.96
N ALA A 121 -2.51 -0.51 -12.14
CA ALA A 121 -1.52 -1.49 -11.68
C ALA A 121 -1.12 -2.47 -12.78
N ASP A 122 0.06 -3.06 -12.62
CA ASP A 122 0.55 -4.15 -13.47
C ASP A 122 -0.02 -5.49 -12.98
N THR A 123 -0.34 -5.57 -11.69
CA THR A 123 -0.98 -6.73 -11.06
C THR A 123 -2.00 -6.28 -10.00
N VAL A 124 -3.17 -6.91 -9.98
CA VAL A 124 -4.17 -6.75 -8.92
C VAL A 124 -4.33 -8.06 -8.18
N VAL A 125 -4.10 -8.03 -6.87
CA VAL A 125 -4.31 -9.18 -5.98
C VAL A 125 -5.68 -9.09 -5.35
N LEU A 126 -6.53 -10.09 -5.60
CA LEU A 126 -7.89 -10.17 -5.11
C LEU A 126 -7.98 -11.03 -3.84
N GLY A 127 -8.68 -10.52 -2.83
CA GLY A 127 -8.83 -11.20 -1.54
C GLY A 127 -7.56 -11.20 -0.70
N GLU A 128 -7.28 -12.33 -0.04
CA GLU A 128 -6.13 -12.49 0.83
C GLU A 128 -4.85 -12.77 0.04
N ALA A 129 -3.86 -11.91 0.21
CA ALA A 129 -2.61 -11.98 -0.54
C ALA A 129 -1.60 -13.00 0.02
N ASP A 130 -1.76 -13.47 1.24
CA ASP A 130 -0.77 -14.23 1.99
C ASP A 130 -0.24 -15.47 1.24
N ARG A 131 -1.13 -16.19 0.57
CA ARG A 131 -0.79 -17.39 -0.21
C ARG A 131 -0.27 -17.09 -1.60
N LEU A 132 -0.63 -15.94 -2.14
CA LEU A 132 -0.28 -15.52 -3.51
C LEU A 132 1.03 -14.75 -3.55
N TRP A 133 1.38 -14.09 -2.46
CA TRP A 133 2.49 -13.15 -2.40
C TRP A 133 3.85 -13.75 -2.79
N PRO A 134 4.24 -14.95 -2.32
CA PRO A 134 5.50 -15.58 -2.76
C PRO A 134 5.55 -15.81 -4.28
N ASP A 135 4.43 -16.24 -4.88
CA ASP A 135 4.33 -16.45 -6.33
C ASP A 135 4.43 -15.12 -7.09
N VAL A 136 3.76 -14.05 -6.60
CA VAL A 136 3.87 -12.70 -7.15
C VAL A 136 5.32 -12.22 -7.15
N VAL A 137 6.01 -12.34 -6.01
CA VAL A 137 7.42 -11.95 -5.91
C VAL A 137 8.31 -12.73 -6.87
N GLN A 138 8.06 -14.04 -7.00
CA GLN A 138 8.80 -14.91 -7.91
C GLN A 138 8.58 -14.53 -9.38
N ASP A 139 7.34 -14.21 -9.76
CA ASP A 139 7.00 -13.81 -11.13
C ASP A 139 7.71 -12.50 -11.49
N PHE A 140 7.65 -11.49 -10.64
CA PHE A 140 8.37 -10.23 -10.86
C PHE A 140 9.90 -10.42 -10.87
N ALA A 141 10.44 -11.31 -10.03
CA ALA A 141 11.87 -11.64 -10.03
C ALA A 141 12.32 -12.28 -11.35
N ASN A 142 11.41 -12.99 -12.02
CA ASN A 142 11.65 -13.64 -13.32
C ASN A 142 11.34 -12.71 -14.53
N GLY A 143 10.93 -11.47 -14.29
CA GLY A 143 10.58 -10.50 -15.32
C GLY A 143 9.16 -10.65 -15.90
N ASN A 144 8.29 -11.41 -15.24
CA ASN A 144 6.87 -11.54 -15.60
C ASN A 144 6.06 -10.44 -14.91
N ASN A 145 5.91 -9.29 -15.57
CA ASN A 145 5.29 -8.10 -14.99
C ASN A 145 3.75 -8.04 -15.16
N GLU A 146 3.14 -9.01 -15.81
CA GLU A 146 1.69 -9.07 -16.02
C GLU A 146 1.12 -10.33 -15.38
N VAL A 147 0.73 -10.23 -14.10
CA VAL A 147 0.07 -11.33 -13.41
C VAL A 147 -1.25 -10.85 -12.82
N SER A 148 -2.34 -11.08 -13.57
CA SER A 148 -3.68 -10.95 -13.00
C SER A 148 -3.93 -12.18 -12.11
N LEU A 149 -3.71 -12.08 -10.80
CA LEU A 149 -3.93 -13.17 -9.87
C LEU A 149 -5.29 -13.00 -9.19
N SER A 150 -6.28 -13.72 -9.73
CA SER A 150 -7.48 -14.08 -9.01
C SER A 150 -7.44 -15.59 -8.76
N ARG A 151 -7.33 -16.02 -7.50
CA ARG A 151 -7.71 -17.39 -7.15
C ARG A 151 -8.84 -17.33 -6.12
N PRO A 152 -9.91 -18.09 -6.38
CA PRO A 152 -11.03 -18.21 -5.45
C PRO A 152 -10.61 -18.84 -4.12
#